data_6cdafb43b17a0349fc0911d662d0a0bc
#
_entry.id   6cdafb43b17a0349fc0911d662d0a0bc
#
_cell.length_a   1.000
_cell.length_b   1.000
_cell.length_c   1.000
_cell.angle_alpha   90.00
_cell.angle_beta   90.00
_cell.angle_gamma   90.00
#
_symmetry.space_group_name_H-M   'P 1'
#
loop_
_entity.id
_entity.type
_entity.pdbx_description
1 polymer ?
#
loop_
_entity_poly.entity_id
_entity_poly.type
_entity_poly.pdbx_seq_one_letter_code
_entity_poly.pdbx_strand_id
1 'polypeptide(L)'
;MKKKIALMIAIIVIFSVFSATVYHFRYYFFRTSSAPVKAKENRDFGIESFKSSVDKDGDGIDDQTDILEGARAYIQTSPIYKSKYYKTGYPDDHYGVCTDVVANALVNAGYDLRELVDQDIVANPGDYGIEKPDSCIDFRRVKNLKVYF
;
A
#
# COMPACT_ATOMS: atom_id res chain seq x y z
N MET A 1 -15.30 -36.32 44.16
CA MET A 1 -14.23 -36.17 43.15
C MET A 1 -14.69 -35.52 41.86
N LYS A 2 -15.67 -36.05 41.14
CA LYS A 2 -16.15 -35.56 39.83
C LYS A 2 -16.49 -34.06 39.81
N LYS A 3 -17.20 -33.51 40.82
CA LYS A 3 -17.55 -32.07 40.91
C LYS A 3 -16.33 -31.16 41.07
N LYS A 4 -15.29 -31.58 41.80
CA LYS A 4 -14.04 -30.79 41.92
C LYS A 4 -13.23 -30.76 40.62
N ILE A 5 -13.22 -31.87 39.90
CA ILE A 5 -12.56 -31.96 38.57
C ILE A 5 -13.29 -31.09 37.55
N ALA A 6 -14.63 -31.13 37.51
CA ALA A 6 -15.42 -30.29 36.64
C ALA A 6 -15.24 -28.78 36.91
N LEU A 7 -15.14 -28.39 38.16
CA LEU A 7 -14.88 -27.00 38.57
C LEU A 7 -13.47 -26.56 38.09
N MET A 8 -12.48 -27.43 38.25
CA MET A 8 -11.10 -27.12 37.81
C MET A 8 -11.00 -26.95 36.30
N ILE A 9 -11.68 -27.81 35.54
CA ILE A 9 -11.72 -27.70 34.08
C ILE A 9 -12.42 -26.38 33.68
N ALA A 10 -13.53 -26.02 34.31
CA ALA A 10 -14.23 -24.78 34.03
C ALA A 10 -13.34 -23.54 34.27
N ILE A 11 -12.58 -23.53 35.36
CA ILE A 11 -11.63 -22.43 35.67
C ILE A 11 -10.53 -22.34 34.61
N ILE A 12 -9.98 -23.47 34.16
CA ILE A 12 -8.94 -23.49 33.13
C ILE A 12 -9.50 -22.94 31.82
N VAL A 13 -10.71 -23.34 31.42
CA VAL A 13 -11.36 -22.84 30.20
C VAL A 13 -11.60 -21.33 30.27
N ILE A 14 -12.13 -20.83 31.41
CA ILE A 14 -12.37 -19.40 31.61
C ILE A 14 -11.06 -18.63 31.51
N PHE A 15 -10.00 -19.12 32.15
CA PHE A 15 -8.70 -18.45 32.12
C PHE A 15 -8.06 -18.44 30.74
N SER A 16 -8.20 -19.54 29.96
CA SER A 16 -7.70 -19.61 28.58
C SER A 16 -8.45 -18.66 27.65
N VAL A 17 -9.78 -18.58 27.77
CA VAL A 17 -10.61 -17.63 27.01
C VAL A 17 -10.25 -16.19 27.35
N PHE A 18 -10.10 -15.90 28.64
CA PHE A 18 -9.70 -14.56 29.10
C PHE A 18 -8.31 -14.17 28.57
N SER A 19 -7.33 -15.08 28.65
CA SER A 19 -5.97 -14.82 28.15
C SER A 19 -5.96 -14.60 26.62
N ALA A 20 -6.73 -15.39 25.87
CA ALA A 20 -6.89 -15.21 24.44
C ALA A 20 -7.53 -13.85 24.10
N THR A 21 -8.55 -13.46 24.84
CA THR A 21 -9.23 -12.16 24.66
C THR A 21 -8.29 -10.99 24.96
N VAL A 22 -7.53 -11.06 26.06
CA VAL A 22 -6.55 -10.03 26.43
C VAL A 22 -5.43 -9.94 25.38
N TYR A 23 -4.94 -11.08 24.90
CA TYR A 23 -3.93 -11.13 23.84
C TYR A 23 -4.44 -10.49 22.54
N HIS A 24 -5.67 -10.81 22.15
CA HIS A 24 -6.29 -10.27 20.92
C HIS A 24 -6.55 -8.77 21.07
N PHE A 25 -7.03 -8.33 22.22
CA PHE A 25 -7.27 -6.91 22.52
C PHE A 25 -5.94 -6.12 22.54
N ARG A 26 -4.90 -6.68 23.18
CA ARG A 26 -3.56 -6.09 23.19
C ARG A 26 -2.99 -5.97 21.77
N TYR A 27 -3.16 -6.99 20.94
CA TYR A 27 -2.74 -6.96 19.54
C TYR A 27 -3.45 -5.85 18.76
N TYR A 28 -4.76 -5.71 18.92
CA TYR A 28 -5.53 -4.63 18.30
C TYR A 28 -5.13 -3.25 18.82
N PHE A 29 -5.00 -3.10 20.12
CA PHE A 29 -4.67 -1.81 20.75
C PHE A 29 -3.28 -1.31 20.39
N PHE A 30 -2.28 -2.18 20.37
CA PHE A 30 -0.93 -1.79 19.96
C PHE A 30 -0.81 -1.55 18.44
N ARG A 31 -1.65 -2.16 17.63
CA ARG A 31 -1.67 -1.94 16.18
C ARG A 31 -2.34 -0.61 15.80
N THR A 32 -3.30 -0.15 16.60
CA THR A 32 -4.04 1.11 16.35
C THR A 32 -3.47 2.31 17.09
N SER A 33 -2.58 2.10 18.05
CA SER A 33 -1.97 3.15 18.87
C SER A 33 -0.57 3.56 18.39
N SER A 34 -0.37 3.69 17.09
CA SER A 34 0.74 4.52 16.64
C SER A 34 0.34 5.97 16.89
N ALA A 35 0.97 6.60 17.89
CA ALA A 35 0.91 8.05 18.05
C ALA A 35 1.20 8.67 16.67
N PRO A 36 0.50 9.75 16.27
CA PRO A 36 0.78 10.40 15.01
C PRO A 36 2.26 10.83 15.02
N VAL A 37 3.08 10.06 14.33
CA VAL A 37 4.48 10.43 14.14
C VAL A 37 4.43 11.69 13.29
N LYS A 38 4.94 12.80 13.82
CA LYS A 38 5.09 14.03 13.05
C LYS A 38 5.83 13.66 11.75
N ALA A 39 5.21 13.95 10.61
CA ALA A 39 5.84 13.73 9.33
C ALA A 39 7.19 14.47 9.31
N LYS A 40 8.24 13.76 8.94
CA LYS A 40 9.56 14.34 8.75
C LYS A 40 9.56 15.14 7.44
N GLU A 41 10.28 16.23 7.44
CA GLU A 41 10.46 17.10 6.28
C GLU A 41 11.92 17.04 5.82
N ASN A 42 12.19 17.44 4.58
CA ASN A 42 13.54 17.48 4.01
C ASN A 42 14.55 18.21 4.91
N ARG A 43 14.12 19.31 5.54
CA ARG A 43 14.95 20.09 6.46
C ARG A 43 15.41 19.31 7.70
N ASP A 44 14.65 18.29 8.14
CA ASP A 44 15.01 17.45 9.30
C ASP A 44 16.21 16.56 8.98
N PHE A 45 16.53 16.39 7.70
CA PHE A 45 17.64 15.59 7.18
C PHE A 45 18.71 16.42 6.46
N GLY A 46 18.61 17.76 6.48
CA GLY A 46 19.52 18.64 5.74
C GLY A 46 19.43 18.50 4.22
N ILE A 47 18.28 18.02 3.71
CA ILE A 47 18.02 17.87 2.28
C ILE A 47 17.39 19.17 1.77
N GLU A 48 17.98 19.74 0.72
CA GLU A 48 17.40 20.92 0.07
C GLU A 48 16.05 20.58 -0.58
N SER A 49 15.11 21.53 -0.48
CA SER A 49 13.83 21.40 -1.15
C SER A 49 14.03 21.61 -2.65
N PHE A 50 13.72 20.58 -3.42
CA PHE A 50 13.69 20.66 -4.88
C PHE A 50 12.24 20.70 -5.35
N LYS A 51 11.98 21.54 -6.36
CA LYS A 51 10.70 21.59 -7.06
C LYS A 51 10.92 21.26 -8.52
N SER A 52 10.10 20.38 -9.07
CA SER A 52 10.05 20.15 -10.51
C SER A 52 9.58 21.41 -11.23
N SER A 53 10.03 21.61 -12.46
CA SER A 53 9.43 22.61 -13.36
C SER A 53 8.32 22.01 -14.22
N VAL A 54 8.00 20.75 -14.03
CA VAL A 54 6.96 20.04 -14.76
C VAL A 54 5.70 20.03 -13.90
N ASP A 55 4.58 20.33 -14.55
CA ASP A 55 3.21 20.30 -14.04
C ASP A 55 2.39 19.66 -15.17
N LYS A 56 2.23 18.33 -15.09
CA LYS A 56 1.71 17.50 -16.18
C LYS A 56 0.22 17.66 -16.38
N ASP A 57 -0.53 17.84 -15.29
CA ASP A 57 -1.99 17.98 -15.35
C ASP A 57 -2.44 19.46 -15.39
N GLY A 58 -1.53 20.41 -15.17
CA GLY A 58 -1.76 21.82 -15.33
C GLY A 58 -2.55 22.47 -14.20
N ASP A 59 -2.50 21.88 -12.99
CA ASP A 59 -3.25 22.37 -11.83
C ASP A 59 -2.51 23.46 -11.03
N GLY A 60 -1.26 23.74 -11.37
CA GLY A 60 -0.39 24.75 -10.73
C GLY A 60 0.47 24.20 -9.61
N ILE A 61 0.44 22.91 -9.35
CA ILE A 61 1.34 22.19 -8.44
C ILE A 61 2.38 21.44 -9.28
N ASP A 62 3.62 21.36 -8.81
CA ASP A 62 4.64 20.62 -9.54
C ASP A 62 4.48 19.11 -9.32
N ASP A 63 4.78 18.31 -10.38
CA ASP A 63 4.61 16.84 -10.38
C ASP A 63 5.25 16.16 -9.16
N GLN A 64 6.39 16.65 -8.69
CA GLN A 64 7.08 16.06 -7.55
C GLN A 64 6.27 16.22 -6.25
N THR A 65 5.64 17.38 -6.09
CA THR A 65 4.73 17.64 -4.96
C THR A 65 3.49 16.78 -5.08
N ASP A 66 2.89 16.71 -6.27
CA ASP A 66 1.70 15.88 -6.53
C ASP A 66 1.94 14.39 -6.29
N ILE A 67 3.05 13.85 -6.78
CA ILE A 67 3.42 12.45 -6.53
C ILE A 67 3.53 12.19 -5.02
N LEU A 68 4.16 13.09 -4.27
CA LEU A 68 4.27 12.94 -2.82
C LEU A 68 2.91 13.00 -2.12
N GLU A 69 2.06 13.95 -2.51
CA GLU A 69 0.73 14.12 -1.94
C GLU A 69 -0.20 12.96 -2.30
N GLY A 70 -0.17 12.49 -3.54
CA GLY A 70 -0.90 11.31 -3.98
C GLY A 70 -0.51 10.03 -3.22
N ALA A 71 0.80 9.81 -3.00
CA ALA A 71 1.26 8.71 -2.18
C ALA A 71 0.73 8.79 -0.74
N ARG A 72 0.79 9.97 -0.13
CA ARG A 72 0.29 10.21 1.23
C ARG A 72 -1.23 10.02 1.32
N ALA A 73 -1.97 10.53 0.36
CA ALA A 73 -3.43 10.38 0.29
C ALA A 73 -3.82 8.90 0.20
N TYR A 74 -3.17 8.12 -0.65
CA TYR A 74 -3.42 6.69 -0.76
C TYR A 74 -3.11 5.94 0.55
N ILE A 75 -1.97 6.23 1.21
CA ILE A 75 -1.59 5.61 2.48
C ILE A 75 -2.60 5.94 3.59
N GLN A 76 -3.18 7.14 3.60
CA GLN A 76 -4.20 7.54 4.58
C GLN A 76 -5.49 6.72 4.48
N THR A 77 -5.79 6.12 3.33
CA THR A 77 -6.91 5.17 3.19
C THR A 77 -6.68 3.87 3.96
N SER A 78 -5.45 3.64 4.44
CA SER A 78 -5.06 2.48 5.25
C SER A 78 -5.41 1.13 4.60
N PRO A 79 -5.04 0.87 3.35
CA PRO A 79 -5.39 -0.35 2.67
C PRO A 79 -4.80 -1.57 3.38
N ILE A 80 -5.59 -2.64 3.45
CA ILE A 80 -5.12 -3.92 3.96
C ILE A 80 -4.26 -4.59 2.90
N TYR A 81 -3.03 -5.00 3.26
CA TYR A 81 -2.12 -5.63 2.32
C TYR A 81 -2.67 -6.97 1.82
N LYS A 82 -3.06 -7.00 0.54
CA LYS A 82 -3.53 -8.21 -0.14
C LYS A 82 -3.40 -8.05 -1.65
N SER A 83 -2.72 -9.00 -2.28
CA SER A 83 -2.67 -9.07 -3.73
C SER A 83 -3.99 -9.61 -4.28
N LYS A 84 -4.64 -8.86 -5.15
CA LYS A 84 -5.85 -9.23 -5.89
C LYS A 84 -5.73 -8.77 -7.34
N TYR A 85 -6.43 -9.47 -8.22
CA TYR A 85 -6.60 -9.02 -9.60
C TYR A 85 -7.83 -8.10 -9.70
N TYR A 86 -7.68 -6.98 -10.38
CA TYR A 86 -8.75 -6.01 -10.67
C TYR A 86 -8.87 -5.81 -12.17
N LYS A 87 -10.07 -5.98 -12.70
CA LYS A 87 -10.34 -5.82 -14.15
C LYS A 87 -10.08 -4.39 -14.66
N THR A 88 -10.14 -3.41 -13.77
CA THR A 88 -9.82 -2.01 -14.06
C THR A 88 -8.32 -1.72 -13.96
N GLY A 89 -7.55 -2.66 -13.40
CA GLY A 89 -6.15 -2.49 -13.04
C GLY A 89 -5.95 -1.93 -11.64
N TYR A 90 -6.72 -0.96 -11.24
CA TYR A 90 -6.62 -0.29 -9.94
C TYR A 90 -7.55 -0.93 -8.89
N PRO A 91 -7.12 -1.01 -7.60
CA PRO A 91 -7.98 -1.45 -6.52
C PRO A 91 -9.24 -0.57 -6.40
N ASP A 92 -10.39 -1.22 -6.28
CA ASP A 92 -11.70 -0.60 -6.07
C ASP A 92 -12.31 -0.98 -4.70
N ASP A 93 -11.49 -1.53 -3.83
CA ASP A 93 -11.86 -1.94 -2.48
C ASP A 93 -10.79 -1.51 -1.45
N HIS A 94 -10.87 -2.06 -0.24
CA HIS A 94 -9.96 -1.72 0.86
C HIS A 94 -8.63 -2.52 0.86
N TYR A 95 -8.32 -3.25 -0.21
CA TYR A 95 -7.07 -3.99 -0.34
C TYR A 95 -6.09 -3.25 -1.27
N GLY A 96 -4.79 -3.48 -1.04
CA GLY A 96 -3.75 -2.93 -1.89
C GLY A 96 -2.40 -3.59 -1.68
N VAL A 97 -1.46 -3.25 -2.55
CA VAL A 97 -0.05 -3.67 -2.47
C VAL A 97 0.87 -2.46 -2.61
N CYS A 98 2.17 -2.64 -2.37
CA CYS A 98 3.14 -1.53 -2.40
C CYS A 98 3.17 -0.78 -3.75
N THR A 99 2.98 -1.46 -4.86
CA THR A 99 2.94 -0.84 -6.19
C THR A 99 1.69 0.02 -6.43
N ASP A 100 0.62 -0.21 -5.69
CA ASP A 100 -0.58 0.64 -5.76
C ASP A 100 -0.31 2.04 -5.16
N VAL A 101 0.62 2.15 -4.20
CA VAL A 101 1.07 3.46 -3.70
C VAL A 101 1.73 4.25 -4.82
N VAL A 102 2.63 3.61 -5.59
CA VAL A 102 3.33 4.24 -6.71
C VAL A 102 2.35 4.64 -7.81
N ALA A 103 1.44 3.74 -8.16
CA ALA A 103 0.45 3.99 -9.21
C ALA A 103 -0.48 5.16 -8.85
N ASN A 104 -1.01 5.18 -7.62
CA ASN A 104 -1.89 6.28 -7.18
C ASN A 104 -1.13 7.60 -7.01
N ALA A 105 0.14 7.57 -6.61
CA ALA A 105 0.99 8.74 -6.56
C ALA A 105 1.14 9.38 -7.95
N LEU A 106 1.42 8.57 -8.97
CA LEU A 106 1.56 9.04 -10.35
C LEU A 106 0.24 9.52 -10.95
N VAL A 107 -0.88 8.85 -10.65
CA VAL A 107 -2.21 9.31 -11.08
C VAL A 107 -2.51 10.71 -10.55
N ASN A 108 -2.10 11.03 -9.32
CA ASN A 108 -2.30 12.36 -8.74
C ASN A 108 -1.55 13.46 -9.50
N ALA A 109 -0.44 13.12 -10.14
CA ALA A 109 0.35 14.03 -10.98
C ALA A 109 0.00 13.90 -12.49
N GLY A 110 -1.17 13.34 -12.84
CA GLY A 110 -1.63 13.25 -14.21
C GLY A 110 -1.01 12.13 -15.07
N TYR A 111 -0.35 11.13 -14.44
CA TYR A 111 0.24 10.00 -15.15
C TYR A 111 -0.53 8.70 -14.90
N ASP A 112 -1.05 8.05 -15.93
CA ASP A 112 -1.58 6.69 -15.83
C ASP A 112 -0.44 5.66 -15.98
N LEU A 113 0.11 5.18 -14.84
CA LEU A 113 1.19 4.20 -14.84
C LEU A 113 0.81 2.91 -15.57
N ARG A 114 -0.45 2.49 -15.52
CA ARG A 114 -0.93 1.32 -16.23
C ARG A 114 -0.77 1.47 -17.74
N GLU A 115 -1.19 2.61 -18.27
CA GLU A 115 -1.07 2.91 -19.70
C GLU A 115 0.39 3.03 -20.13
N LEU A 116 1.20 3.73 -19.34
CA LEU A 116 2.62 3.95 -19.61
C LEU A 116 3.41 2.63 -19.65
N VAL A 117 3.20 1.75 -18.67
CA VAL A 117 3.86 0.44 -18.62
C VAL A 117 3.34 -0.49 -19.73
N ASP A 118 2.05 -0.46 -20.05
CA ASP A 118 1.48 -1.26 -21.13
C ASP A 118 2.08 -0.86 -22.50
N GLN A 119 2.19 0.44 -22.75
CA GLN A 119 2.83 0.97 -23.97
C GLN A 119 4.29 0.56 -24.07
N ASP A 120 5.04 0.61 -22.96
CA ASP A 120 6.44 0.23 -22.96
C ASP A 120 6.64 -1.28 -23.16
N ILE A 121 5.80 -2.12 -22.54
CA ILE A 121 5.80 -3.58 -22.75
C ILE A 121 5.54 -3.92 -24.23
N VAL A 122 4.60 -3.22 -24.87
CA VAL A 122 4.29 -3.43 -26.29
C VAL A 122 5.46 -3.01 -27.18
N ALA A 123 6.14 -1.92 -26.83
CA ALA A 123 7.29 -1.42 -27.60
C ALA A 123 8.56 -2.26 -27.38
N ASN A 124 8.76 -2.78 -26.17
CA ASN A 124 9.99 -3.47 -25.75
C ASN A 124 9.71 -4.84 -25.09
N PRO A 125 8.99 -5.77 -25.76
CA PRO A 125 8.51 -7.02 -25.12
C PRO A 125 9.65 -7.92 -24.62
N GLY A 126 10.82 -7.85 -25.23
CA GLY A 126 12.00 -8.64 -24.88
C GLY A 126 12.56 -8.29 -23.51
N ASP A 127 12.44 -7.03 -23.07
CA ASP A 127 13.04 -6.55 -21.83
C ASP A 127 12.25 -7.04 -20.61
N TYR A 128 10.97 -7.26 -20.77
CA TYR A 128 10.07 -7.70 -19.70
C TYR A 128 9.99 -9.21 -19.54
N GLY A 129 10.34 -9.99 -20.56
CA GLY A 129 10.20 -11.45 -20.55
C GLY A 129 8.76 -11.90 -20.26
N ILE A 130 7.78 -11.20 -20.85
CA ILE A 130 6.35 -11.48 -20.70
C ILE A 130 5.85 -12.12 -21.99
N GLU A 131 5.36 -13.36 -21.92
CA GLU A 131 4.79 -14.05 -23.08
C GLU A 131 3.39 -13.53 -23.43
N LYS A 132 2.61 -13.19 -22.40
CA LYS A 132 1.24 -12.71 -22.54
C LYS A 132 1.03 -11.46 -21.65
N PRO A 133 1.12 -10.27 -22.23
CA PRO A 133 0.85 -9.03 -21.49
C PRO A 133 -0.57 -8.96 -20.97
N ASP A 134 -0.72 -8.36 -19.79
CA ASP A 134 -2.00 -8.05 -19.16
C ASP A 134 -1.89 -6.67 -18.48
N SER A 135 -2.38 -5.64 -19.14
CA SER A 135 -2.30 -4.26 -18.67
C SER A 135 -3.00 -4.03 -17.32
N CYS A 136 -3.90 -4.93 -16.90
CA CYS A 136 -4.57 -4.82 -15.60
C CYS A 136 -3.72 -5.27 -14.41
N ILE A 137 -2.58 -5.95 -14.66
CA ILE A 137 -1.72 -6.46 -13.58
C ILE A 137 -0.24 -6.15 -13.79
N ASP A 138 0.23 -5.96 -15.03
CA ASP A 138 1.66 -5.87 -15.32
C ASP A 138 2.31 -4.63 -14.68
N PHE A 139 1.63 -3.49 -14.65
CA PHE A 139 2.10 -2.27 -13.98
C PHE A 139 2.16 -2.40 -12.44
N ARG A 140 1.52 -3.42 -11.87
CA ARG A 140 1.54 -3.72 -10.44
C ARG A 140 2.60 -4.73 -10.04
N ARG A 141 3.40 -5.22 -10.99
CA ARG A 141 4.49 -6.17 -10.74
C ARG A 141 5.81 -5.43 -10.58
N VAL A 142 6.41 -5.53 -9.39
CA VAL A 142 7.71 -4.89 -9.08
C VAL A 142 8.78 -5.22 -10.13
N LYS A 143 8.81 -6.46 -10.64
CA LYS A 143 9.77 -6.85 -11.68
C LYS A 143 9.62 -6.02 -12.97
N ASN A 144 8.39 -5.67 -13.35
CA ASN A 144 8.11 -4.88 -14.54
C ASN A 144 8.41 -3.40 -14.28
N LEU A 145 8.04 -2.87 -13.11
CA LEU A 145 8.39 -1.50 -12.73
C LEU A 145 9.90 -1.29 -12.67
N LYS A 146 10.68 -2.31 -12.27
CA LYS A 146 12.15 -2.25 -12.31
C LYS A 146 12.71 -2.12 -13.74
N VAL A 147 12.01 -2.62 -14.74
CA VAL A 147 12.39 -2.45 -16.15
C VAL A 147 12.00 -1.07 -16.65
N TYR A 148 10.77 -0.64 -16.29
CA TYR A 148 10.19 0.60 -16.74
C TYR A 148 10.93 1.86 -16.22
N PHE A 149 11.36 1.87 -14.92
CA PHE A 149 12.09 2.97 -14.28
C PHE A 149 13.61 2.82 -14.38
#